data_72505118d1463c45acb9e3e495c3e10f
#
_entry.id   72505118d1463c45acb9e3e495c3e10f
#
_cell.length_a   1.000
_cell.length_b   1.000
_cell.length_c   1.000
_cell.angle_alpha   90.00
_cell.angle_beta   90.00
_cell.angle_gamma   90.00
#
_symmetry.space_group_name_H-M   'P 1'
#
loop_
_entity.id
_entity.type
_entity.pdbx_description
1 polymer ?
#
loop_
_entity_poly.entity_id
_entity_poly.type
_entity_poly.pdbx_seq_one_letter_code
_entity_poly.pdbx_strand_id
1 'polypeptide(L)'
;MNGSRELSEFMWTGITETPYRYTDIAFQRGAGVYLYDFEGREYLDFVAGIATLNVGHCHPAVVEAICDQAHRLIHGACHVGYMEPYVEILEALKAVAPGDLQKGKGILVNSGSEAVETGIKLAR
;
A
#
# COMPACT_ATOMS: atom_id res chain seq x y z
N MET A 1 19.47 9.58 -12.40
CA MET A 1 19.49 10.27 -11.09
C MET A 1 20.60 9.63 -10.27
N ASN A 2 21.65 10.37 -9.98
CA ASN A 2 22.85 9.85 -9.33
C ASN A 2 22.88 10.27 -7.85
N GLY A 3 22.21 9.49 -6.98
CA GLY A 3 22.35 9.61 -5.55
C GLY A 3 21.25 10.41 -4.82
N SER A 4 21.28 10.37 -3.50
CA SER A 4 20.31 10.99 -2.60
C SER A 4 20.28 12.52 -2.73
N ARG A 5 21.40 13.14 -3.09
CA ARG A 5 21.51 14.61 -3.19
C ARG A 5 20.69 15.18 -4.34
N GLU A 6 20.73 14.54 -5.53
CA GLU A 6 19.92 14.96 -6.67
C GLU A 6 18.42 14.74 -6.44
N LEU A 7 18.08 13.65 -5.75
CA LEU A 7 16.68 13.39 -5.36
C LEU A 7 16.17 14.39 -4.33
N SER A 8 16.98 14.74 -3.31
CA SER A 8 16.59 15.73 -2.32
C SER A 8 16.41 17.11 -2.93
N GLU A 9 17.32 17.52 -3.83
CA GLU A 9 17.22 18.79 -4.56
C GLU A 9 15.94 18.84 -5.43
N PHE A 10 15.62 17.77 -6.16
CA PHE A 10 14.39 17.68 -6.92
C PHE A 10 13.14 17.70 -6.03
N MET A 11 13.19 17.08 -4.85
CA MET A 11 12.07 17.11 -3.89
C MET A 11 11.75 18.53 -3.41
N TRP A 12 12.75 19.38 -3.26
CA TRP A 12 12.55 20.78 -2.86
C TRP A 12 12.06 21.68 -4.01
N THR A 13 12.42 21.37 -5.24
CA THR A 13 12.12 22.21 -6.42
C THR A 13 10.97 21.68 -7.26
N GLY A 14 10.74 20.38 -7.27
CA GLY A 14 9.79 19.70 -8.16
C GLY A 14 8.53 19.14 -7.50
N ILE A 15 8.49 19.08 -6.16
CA ILE A 15 7.34 18.54 -5.42
C ILE A 15 6.73 19.64 -4.55
N THR A 16 5.41 19.75 -4.54
CA THR A 16 4.69 20.70 -3.69
C THR A 16 5.05 20.53 -2.20
N GLU A 17 5.10 21.63 -1.47
CA GLU A 17 5.35 21.65 -0.01
C GLU A 17 4.17 21.11 0.82
N THR A 18 3.01 20.93 0.20
CA THR A 18 1.78 20.50 0.89
C THR A 18 1.91 19.19 1.67
N PRO A 19 2.55 18.11 1.16
CA PRO A 19 2.80 16.92 1.96
C PRO A 19 3.92 17.17 2.97
N TYR A 20 3.59 17.22 4.25
CA TYR A 20 4.59 17.30 5.31
C TYR A 20 5.50 16.08 5.31
N ARG A 21 6.81 16.31 5.42
CA ARG A 21 7.84 15.27 5.51
C ARG A 21 8.51 15.32 6.86
N TYR A 22 8.70 14.17 7.47
CA TYR A 22 9.39 14.03 8.76
C TYR A 22 10.92 13.95 8.61
N THR A 23 11.42 13.69 7.41
CA THR A 23 12.85 13.52 7.14
C THR A 23 13.17 13.81 5.67
N ASP A 24 14.41 14.21 5.42
CA ASP A 24 14.96 14.43 4.08
C ASP A 24 15.67 13.18 3.52
N ILE A 25 15.57 12.05 4.22
CA ILE A 25 16.19 10.80 3.78
C ILE A 25 15.50 10.30 2.50
N ALA A 26 16.30 10.03 1.46
CA ALA A 26 15.83 9.40 0.24
C ALA A 26 16.07 7.89 0.31
N PHE A 27 15.01 7.12 0.45
CA PHE A 27 15.09 5.66 0.50
C PHE A 27 15.15 5.07 -0.90
N GLN A 28 16.07 4.12 -1.09
CA GLN A 28 16.28 3.40 -2.37
C GLN A 28 15.60 2.03 -2.37
N ARG A 29 15.66 1.31 -1.25
CA ARG A 29 15.14 -0.06 -1.15
C ARG A 29 14.65 -0.38 0.26
N GLY A 30 13.85 -1.43 0.38
CA GLY A 30 13.45 -2.01 1.66
C GLY A 30 13.62 -3.52 1.66
N ALA A 31 13.90 -4.12 2.82
CA ALA A 31 13.96 -5.56 3.02
C ALA A 31 13.58 -5.90 4.46
N GLY A 32 12.57 -6.74 4.65
CA GLY A 32 12.06 -7.08 5.96
C GLY A 32 11.63 -5.84 6.75
N VAL A 33 12.26 -5.59 7.87
CA VAL A 33 11.96 -4.44 8.75
C VAL A 33 12.88 -3.24 8.50
N TYR A 34 13.70 -3.26 7.47
CA TYR A 34 14.71 -2.23 7.21
C TYR A 34 14.45 -1.48 5.90
N LEU A 35 14.72 -0.18 5.93
CA LEU A 35 14.87 0.69 4.78
C LEU A 35 16.35 1.03 4.58
N TYR A 36 16.74 1.28 3.33
CA TYR A 36 18.09 1.64 2.94
C TYR A 36 18.07 2.87 2.06
N ASP A 37 18.95 3.82 2.34
CA ASP A 37 19.12 5.00 1.50
C ASP A 37 20.08 4.72 0.32
N PHE A 38 20.32 5.75 -0.48
CA PHE A 38 21.23 5.67 -1.65
C PHE A 38 22.71 5.54 -1.27
N GLU A 39 23.07 5.87 -0.04
CA GLU A 39 24.41 5.68 0.53
C GLU A 39 24.58 4.31 1.19
N GLY A 40 23.53 3.50 1.21
CA GLY A 40 23.52 2.16 1.79
C GLY A 40 23.37 2.14 3.31
N ARG A 41 23.04 3.27 3.96
CA ARG A 41 22.75 3.31 5.39
C ARG A 41 21.44 2.59 5.67
N GLU A 42 21.41 1.86 6.75
CA GLU A 42 20.27 1.06 7.19
C GLU A 42 19.45 1.80 8.25
N TYR A 43 18.12 1.76 8.11
CA TYR A 43 17.16 2.36 9.02
C TYR A 43 16.12 1.32 9.42
N LEU A 44 15.89 1.16 10.71
CA LEU A 44 14.80 0.32 11.22
C LEU A 44 13.47 1.05 11.00
N ASP A 45 12.59 0.46 10.20
CA ASP A 45 11.32 1.07 9.82
C ASP A 45 10.19 0.75 10.81
N PHE A 46 9.92 1.68 11.72
CA PHE A 46 8.76 1.61 12.62
C PHE A 46 7.47 2.19 12.01
N VAL A 47 7.54 2.80 10.84
CA VAL A 47 6.37 3.38 10.17
C VAL A 47 5.66 2.34 9.31
N ALA A 48 6.42 1.42 8.72
CA ALA A 48 5.91 0.30 7.91
C ALA A 48 4.89 0.75 6.85
N GLY A 49 5.17 1.84 6.12
CA GLY A 49 4.24 2.41 5.13
C GLY A 49 2.91 2.87 5.76
N ILE A 50 2.96 3.44 6.97
CA ILE A 50 1.79 3.79 7.79
C ILE A 50 0.95 2.52 8.06
N ALA A 51 1.60 1.50 8.65
CA ALA A 51 1.04 0.20 9.02
C ALA A 51 0.44 -0.62 7.86
N THR A 52 0.92 -0.42 6.64
CA THR A 52 0.49 -1.23 5.47
C THR A 52 1.39 -2.43 5.18
N LEU A 53 2.63 -2.41 5.67
CA LEU A 53 3.63 -3.45 5.41
C LEU A 53 3.74 -4.45 6.57
N ASN A 54 2.62 -5.09 6.91
CA ASN A 54 2.52 -5.98 8.07
C ASN A 54 3.46 -7.20 8.03
N VAL A 55 3.89 -7.61 6.85
CA VAL A 55 4.85 -8.72 6.63
C VAL A 55 6.26 -8.23 6.29
N GLY A 56 6.49 -6.91 6.38
CA GLY A 56 7.76 -6.26 6.06
C GLY A 56 7.91 -5.91 4.57
N HIS A 57 9.00 -5.20 4.27
CA HIS A 57 9.34 -4.77 2.92
C HIS A 57 9.73 -5.95 2.04
N CYS A 58 9.21 -5.98 0.83
CA CYS A 58 9.58 -6.93 -0.23
C CYS A 58 9.51 -8.40 0.21
N HIS A 59 8.48 -8.78 0.98
CA HIS A 59 8.28 -10.18 1.36
C HIS A 59 8.19 -11.06 0.10
N PRO A 60 8.98 -12.13 -0.04
CA PRO A 60 9.10 -12.87 -1.30
C PRO A 60 7.77 -13.35 -1.86
N ALA A 61 6.92 -13.95 -1.04
CA ALA A 61 5.62 -14.46 -1.48
C ALA A 61 4.67 -13.33 -1.95
N VAL A 62 4.76 -12.14 -1.36
CA VAL A 62 3.95 -10.98 -1.78
C VAL A 62 4.46 -10.46 -3.11
N VAL A 63 5.78 -10.34 -3.28
CA VAL A 63 6.39 -9.89 -4.55
C VAL A 63 6.05 -10.86 -5.68
N GLU A 64 6.17 -12.18 -5.43
CA GLU A 64 5.82 -13.23 -6.40
C GLU A 64 4.34 -13.10 -6.82
N ALA A 65 3.42 -13.02 -5.86
CA ALA A 65 1.98 -12.88 -6.15
C ALA A 65 1.65 -11.62 -6.96
N ILE A 66 2.33 -10.49 -6.67
CA ILE A 66 2.17 -9.25 -7.44
C ILE A 66 2.66 -9.43 -8.87
N CYS A 67 3.83 -10.03 -9.06
CA CYS A 67 4.39 -10.28 -10.39
C CYS A 67 3.50 -11.22 -11.20
N ASP A 68 3.05 -12.31 -10.62
CA ASP A 68 2.16 -13.27 -11.27
C ASP A 68 0.84 -12.63 -11.68
N GLN A 69 0.21 -11.87 -10.78
CA GLN A 69 -1.02 -11.17 -11.09
C GLN A 69 -0.83 -10.09 -12.16
N ALA A 70 0.29 -9.37 -12.14
CA ALA A 70 0.59 -8.35 -13.14
C ALA A 70 0.76 -8.93 -14.55
N HIS A 71 1.27 -10.16 -14.67
CA HIS A 71 1.32 -10.88 -15.96
C HIS A 71 -0.05 -11.37 -16.44
N ARG A 72 -1.01 -11.58 -15.53
CA ARG A 72 -2.36 -12.07 -15.87
C ARG A 72 -3.33 -10.92 -16.18
N LEU A 73 -3.42 -9.96 -15.27
CA LEU A 73 -4.34 -8.83 -15.37
C LEU A 73 -3.95 -7.74 -14.38
N ILE A 74 -3.64 -6.54 -14.86
CA ILE A 74 -3.32 -5.38 -14.03
C ILE A 74 -4.59 -4.70 -13.51
N HIS A 75 -5.55 -4.43 -14.41
CA HIS A 75 -6.78 -3.73 -14.04
C HIS A 75 -7.93 -4.12 -14.97
N GLY A 76 -9.03 -4.61 -14.40
CA GLY A 76 -10.20 -5.04 -15.15
C GLY A 76 -11.45 -4.16 -14.95
N ALA A 77 -11.35 -3.07 -14.20
CA ALA A 77 -12.46 -2.19 -13.81
C ALA A 77 -13.65 -2.97 -13.20
N CYS A 78 -13.70 -3.06 -11.88
CA CYS A 78 -14.70 -3.88 -11.16
C CYS A 78 -16.17 -3.55 -11.45
N HIS A 79 -16.46 -2.40 -12.08
CA HIS A 79 -17.79 -2.03 -12.56
C HIS A 79 -18.16 -2.71 -13.87
N VAL A 80 -17.17 -3.20 -14.62
CA VAL A 80 -17.36 -3.85 -15.92
C VAL A 80 -17.41 -5.36 -15.77
N GLY A 81 -16.59 -5.91 -14.87
CA GLY A 81 -16.54 -7.35 -14.65
C GLY A 81 -15.92 -7.70 -13.29
N TYR A 82 -16.12 -8.92 -12.89
CA TYR A 82 -15.51 -9.44 -11.67
C TYR A 82 -14.03 -9.76 -11.89
N MET A 83 -13.22 -9.46 -10.88
CA MET A 83 -11.81 -9.81 -10.84
C MET A 83 -11.55 -10.81 -9.71
N GLU A 84 -10.88 -11.91 -10.02
CA GLU A 84 -10.60 -12.98 -9.06
C GLU A 84 -9.97 -12.43 -7.76
N PRO A 85 -8.87 -11.63 -7.77
CA PRO A 85 -8.28 -11.14 -6.53
C PRO A 85 -9.20 -10.25 -5.69
N TYR A 86 -10.14 -9.54 -6.33
CA TYR A 86 -11.13 -8.73 -5.62
C TYR A 86 -12.12 -9.60 -4.84
N VAL A 87 -12.55 -10.71 -5.42
CA VAL A 87 -13.46 -11.66 -4.76
C VAL A 87 -12.73 -12.40 -3.63
N GLU A 88 -11.53 -12.90 -3.91
CA GLU A 88 -10.71 -13.64 -2.94
C GLU A 88 -10.39 -12.83 -1.69
N ILE A 89 -10.02 -11.56 -1.82
CA ILE A 89 -9.75 -10.71 -0.66
C ILE A 89 -11.00 -10.45 0.17
N LEU A 90 -12.17 -10.27 -0.46
CA LEU A 90 -13.42 -10.09 0.27
C LEU A 90 -13.84 -11.38 1.00
N GLU A 91 -13.63 -12.55 0.41
CA GLU A 91 -13.88 -13.84 1.07
C GLU A 91 -12.93 -14.03 2.26
N ALA A 92 -11.64 -13.74 2.10
CA ALA A 92 -10.67 -13.81 3.18
C ALA A 92 -11.00 -12.87 4.34
N LEU A 93 -11.41 -11.63 4.03
CA LEU A 93 -11.84 -10.66 5.04
C LEU A 93 -13.09 -11.12 5.78
N LYS A 94 -14.07 -11.70 5.08
CA LYS A 94 -15.27 -12.26 5.70
C LYS A 94 -14.94 -13.43 6.63
N ALA A 95 -13.99 -14.28 6.25
CA ALA A 95 -13.59 -15.43 7.07
C ALA A 95 -13.02 -15.03 8.45
N VAL A 96 -12.36 -13.86 8.54
CA VAL A 96 -11.76 -13.35 9.78
C VAL A 96 -12.61 -12.28 10.48
N ALA A 97 -13.71 -11.84 9.86
CA ALA A 97 -14.57 -10.81 10.43
C ALA A 97 -15.28 -11.30 11.71
N PRO A 98 -15.45 -10.46 12.72
CA PRO A 98 -16.09 -10.87 13.96
C PRO A 98 -17.63 -10.98 13.81
N GLY A 99 -18.20 -12.02 14.43
CA GLY A 99 -19.66 -12.20 14.59
C GLY A 99 -20.44 -12.13 13.27
N ASP A 100 -21.52 -11.38 13.25
CA ASP A 100 -22.42 -11.29 12.09
C ASP A 100 -21.83 -10.57 10.89
N LEU A 101 -20.70 -9.88 11.02
CA LEU A 101 -19.99 -9.28 9.89
C LEU A 101 -19.52 -10.32 8.86
N GLN A 102 -19.36 -11.58 9.26
CA GLN A 102 -19.08 -12.69 8.34
C GLN A 102 -20.16 -12.88 7.26
N LYS A 103 -21.40 -12.50 7.55
CA LYS A 103 -22.55 -12.55 6.64
C LYS A 103 -22.69 -11.26 5.82
N GLY A 104 -21.90 -10.25 6.13
CA GLY A 104 -21.95 -8.94 5.51
C GLY A 104 -21.45 -8.93 4.06
N LYS A 105 -21.59 -7.77 3.43
CA LYS A 105 -21.00 -7.46 2.13
C LYS A 105 -19.82 -6.52 2.33
N GLY A 106 -18.78 -6.69 1.52
CA GLY A 106 -17.59 -5.85 1.53
C GLY A 106 -17.46 -5.01 0.27
N ILE A 107 -16.79 -3.88 0.41
CA ILE A 107 -16.37 -3.04 -0.72
C ILE A 107 -14.93 -2.58 -0.45
N LEU A 108 -14.11 -2.58 -1.49
CA LEU A 108 -12.77 -2.01 -1.45
C LEU A 108 -12.78 -0.61 -2.04
N VAL A 109 -12.06 0.30 -1.39
CA VAL A 109 -11.88 1.70 -1.80
C VAL A 109 -10.39 2.04 -1.76
N ASN A 110 -9.99 3.22 -2.27
CA ASN A 110 -8.59 3.55 -2.48
C ASN A 110 -7.90 4.17 -1.25
N SER A 111 -8.65 4.63 -0.26
CA SER A 111 -8.09 5.27 0.94
C SER A 111 -8.97 5.07 2.17
N GLY A 112 -8.37 5.28 3.35
CA GLY A 112 -9.11 5.26 4.62
C GLY A 112 -10.19 6.34 4.68
N SER A 113 -9.94 7.52 4.11
CA SER A 113 -10.93 8.61 4.04
C SER A 113 -12.15 8.20 3.23
N GLU A 114 -11.95 7.57 2.07
CA GLU A 114 -13.04 7.02 1.26
C GLU A 114 -13.80 5.92 1.99
N ALA A 115 -13.10 5.07 2.75
CA ALA A 115 -13.73 4.02 3.54
C ALA A 115 -14.65 4.58 4.60
N VAL A 116 -14.21 5.61 5.34
CA VAL A 116 -15.03 6.30 6.35
C VAL A 116 -16.23 7.00 5.70
N GLU A 117 -16.01 7.74 4.61
CA GLU A 117 -17.08 8.42 3.88
C GLU A 117 -18.14 7.43 3.36
N THR A 118 -17.67 6.33 2.77
CA THR A 118 -18.55 5.25 2.27
C THR A 118 -19.33 4.62 3.43
N GLY A 119 -18.70 4.34 4.56
CA GLY A 119 -19.35 3.81 5.74
C GLY A 119 -20.47 4.73 6.27
N ILE A 120 -20.21 6.03 6.35
CA ILE A 120 -21.22 7.03 6.75
C ILE A 120 -22.40 7.06 5.76
N LYS A 121 -22.14 6.99 4.46
CA LYS A 121 -23.18 6.97 3.43
C LYS A 121 -24.04 5.71 3.50
N LEU A 122 -23.43 4.56 3.79
CA LEU A 122 -24.17 3.28 3.91
C LEU A 122 -24.96 3.17 5.21
N ALA A 123 -24.58 3.89 6.27
CA ALA A 123 -25.26 3.88 7.57
C ALA A 123 -26.50 4.80 7.62
N ARG A 124 -26.73 5.62 6.59
CA ARG A 124 -27.92 6.49 6.47
C ARG A 124 -29.10 5.73 5.86
#